data_ccd6236cb4207749d1c3a6675ff1c494
#
_entry.id   ccd6236cb4207749d1c3a6675ff1c494
#
_cell.length_a   1.000
_cell.length_b   1.000
_cell.length_c   1.000
_cell.angle_alpha   90.00
_cell.angle_beta   90.00
_cell.angle_gamma   90.00
#
_symmetry.space_group_name_H-M   'P 1'
#
loop_
_entity.id
_entity.type
_entity.pdbx_description
1 polymer ?
#
loop_
_entity_poly.entity_id
_entity_poly.type
_entity_poly.pdbx_seq_one_letter_code
_entity_poly.pdbx_strand_id
1 'polypeptide(L)'
;MNVKLGKYNQLEVVKEVDFGVYLDGGDDGEILLPTRYVPEGCKPGDVLNVFLYLDNEERLIATTLQPLVQVDEFACLEVAWINEFGAFLNWGLMKDLFVPFREQKMKMQKGRKYIIHAHIDEDSYRIMASAKVEHYLSKEHPDYRLGQEVDILIWQKTDLGFKAIVENKFSGLLYDNEIFQPLETGMRLKAYVKQVREDGLSLIHISEPTRRG
;
A
#
# COMPACT_ATOMS: atom_id res chain seq x y z
N MET A 1 21.87 5.13 -10.60
CA MET A 1 20.65 4.33 -10.41
C MET A 1 19.72 5.13 -9.53
N ASN A 2 18.58 5.53 -10.05
CA ASN A 2 17.65 6.37 -9.31
C ASN A 2 16.89 5.57 -8.27
N VAL A 3 16.72 6.14 -7.09
CA VAL A 3 15.91 5.54 -6.03
C VAL A 3 14.42 5.60 -6.39
N LYS A 4 13.62 4.74 -5.72
CA LYS A 4 12.16 4.68 -5.90
C LYS A 4 11.47 5.32 -4.71
N LEU A 5 10.90 6.50 -4.92
CA LEU A 5 10.08 7.20 -3.93
C LEU A 5 8.83 6.37 -3.59
N GLY A 6 8.51 6.27 -2.30
CA GLY A 6 7.34 5.51 -1.84
C GLY A 6 7.48 3.99 -1.94
N LYS A 7 8.70 3.51 -2.04
CA LYS A 7 9.06 2.10 -2.14
C LYS A 7 10.19 1.74 -1.20
N TYR A 8 10.35 0.44 -0.94
CA TYR A 8 11.56 -0.07 -0.32
C TYR A 8 12.72 -0.02 -1.30
N ASN A 9 13.88 0.41 -0.80
CA ASN A 9 15.13 0.45 -1.54
C ASN A 9 16.23 -0.16 -0.68
N GLN A 10 17.15 -0.87 -1.31
CA GLN A 10 18.36 -1.34 -0.63
C GLN A 10 19.49 -0.36 -0.91
N LEU A 11 19.94 0.33 0.13
CA LEU A 11 20.92 1.40 0.03
C LEU A 11 22.09 1.18 0.97
N GLU A 12 23.27 1.53 0.51
CA GLU A 12 24.51 1.43 1.29
C GLU A 12 24.68 2.64 2.20
N VAL A 13 25.10 2.39 3.43
CA VAL A 13 25.49 3.42 4.39
C VAL A 13 26.83 4.00 3.96
N VAL A 14 26.85 5.32 3.71
CA VAL A 14 28.06 6.03 3.26
C VAL A 14 28.85 6.58 4.45
N LYS A 15 28.17 7.20 5.40
CA LYS A 15 28.80 7.83 6.56
C LYS A 15 27.84 7.97 7.75
N GLU A 16 28.42 8.04 8.93
CA GLU A 16 27.70 8.37 10.16
C GLU A 16 27.80 9.87 10.46
N VAL A 17 26.73 10.43 10.98
CA VAL A 17 26.66 11.82 11.49
C VAL A 17 25.91 11.83 12.83
N ASP A 18 25.92 12.95 13.55
CA ASP A 18 25.32 13.03 14.89
C ASP A 18 23.81 12.75 14.88
N PHE A 19 23.12 13.02 13.79
CA PHE A 19 21.66 12.91 13.65
C PHE A 19 21.19 11.70 12.83
N GLY A 20 22.10 10.80 12.47
CA GLY A 20 21.76 9.57 11.73
C GLY A 20 22.90 9.06 10.87
N VAL A 21 22.53 8.40 9.78
CA VAL A 21 23.47 7.97 8.74
C VAL A 21 23.00 8.48 7.38
N TYR A 22 23.93 8.70 6.46
CA TYR A 22 23.63 8.98 5.08
C TYR A 22 23.75 7.72 4.25
N LEU A 23 22.75 7.52 3.37
CA LEU A 23 22.66 6.40 2.45
C LEU A 23 22.97 6.88 1.02
N ASP A 24 23.56 6.00 0.22
CA ASP A 24 23.88 6.28 -1.17
C ASP A 24 22.61 6.21 -2.03
N GLY A 25 22.11 7.36 -2.45
CA GLY A 25 20.96 7.50 -3.35
C GLY A 25 21.35 7.55 -4.83
N GLY A 26 22.61 7.31 -5.19
CA GLY A 26 23.09 7.42 -6.56
C GLY A 26 22.93 8.85 -7.09
N ASP A 27 22.25 8.99 -8.22
CA ASP A 27 21.99 10.31 -8.84
C ASP A 27 21.12 11.22 -7.97
N ASP A 28 20.38 10.67 -7.02
CA ASP A 28 19.53 11.43 -6.09
C ASP A 28 20.32 11.95 -4.88
N GLY A 29 21.62 11.68 -4.82
CA GLY A 29 22.50 12.14 -3.77
C GLY A 29 22.42 11.32 -2.49
N GLU A 30 22.95 11.87 -1.42
CA GLU A 30 22.92 11.22 -0.10
C GLU A 30 21.55 11.41 0.57
N ILE A 31 21.00 10.33 1.12
CA ILE A 31 19.68 10.32 1.76
C ILE A 31 19.86 10.04 3.25
N LEU A 32 19.27 10.89 4.09
CA LEU A 32 19.35 10.76 5.54
C LEU A 32 18.43 9.63 6.04
N LEU A 33 18.99 8.75 6.87
CA LEU A 33 18.26 7.86 7.76
C LEU A 33 18.44 8.39 9.18
N PRO A 34 17.39 8.96 9.82
CA PRO A 34 17.49 9.52 11.17
C PRO A 34 17.91 8.48 12.20
N THR A 35 18.61 8.92 13.25
CA THR A 35 19.19 8.07 14.30
C THR A 35 18.19 7.06 14.87
N ARG A 36 16.96 7.51 15.12
CA ARG A 36 15.91 6.63 15.70
C ARG A 36 15.59 5.40 14.87
N TYR A 37 15.89 5.44 13.57
CA TYR A 37 15.59 4.36 12.62
C TYR A 37 16.84 3.59 12.20
N VAL A 38 18.01 3.98 12.68
CA VAL A 38 19.27 3.29 12.38
C VAL A 38 19.35 2.01 13.18
N PRO A 39 19.54 0.83 12.54
CA PRO A 39 19.73 -0.43 13.24
C PRO A 39 20.96 -0.40 14.16
N GLU A 40 20.86 -1.11 15.27
CA GLU A 40 21.99 -1.27 16.20
C GLU A 40 23.18 -1.91 15.49
N GLY A 41 24.38 -1.39 15.73
CA GLY A 41 25.62 -1.89 15.13
C GLY A 41 25.80 -1.52 13.66
N CYS A 42 24.97 -0.64 13.12
CA CYS A 42 25.09 -0.16 11.75
C CYS A 42 26.38 0.66 11.55
N LYS A 43 27.08 0.40 10.45
CA LYS A 43 28.33 1.07 10.09
C LYS A 43 28.41 1.34 8.59
N PRO A 44 29.27 2.26 8.14
CA PRO A 44 29.52 2.49 6.72
C PRO A 44 29.86 1.19 5.98
N GLY A 45 29.29 1.03 4.79
CA GLY A 45 29.39 -0.19 3.99
C GLY A 45 28.24 -1.17 4.16
N ASP A 46 27.46 -1.07 5.24
CA ASP A 46 26.26 -1.90 5.42
C ASP A 46 25.18 -1.50 4.40
N VAL A 47 24.44 -2.50 3.91
CA VAL A 47 23.28 -2.30 3.02
C VAL A 47 22.01 -2.46 3.84
N LEU A 48 21.18 -1.43 3.84
CA LEU A 48 19.91 -1.42 4.58
C LEU A 48 18.72 -1.44 3.62
N ASN A 49 17.68 -2.18 4.01
CA ASN A 49 16.38 -2.11 3.36
C ASN A 49 15.57 -1.00 4.00
N VAL A 50 15.37 0.10 3.29
CA VAL A 50 14.69 1.29 3.78
C VAL A 50 13.54 1.69 2.88
N PHE A 51 12.53 2.30 3.48
CA PHE A 51 11.45 2.94 2.76
C PHE A 51 11.77 4.42 2.58
N LEU A 52 11.57 4.94 1.38
CA LEU A 52 11.84 6.34 1.05
C LEU A 52 10.56 7.13 0.91
N TYR A 53 10.53 8.28 1.57
CA TYR A 53 9.42 9.22 1.47
C TYR A 53 9.94 10.66 1.52
N LEU A 54 9.07 11.64 1.46
CA LEU A 54 9.43 13.04 1.56
C LEU A 54 9.13 13.58 2.96
N ASP A 55 10.08 14.30 3.56
CA ASP A 55 9.85 15.00 4.82
C ASP A 55 8.95 16.24 4.65
N ASN A 56 8.75 17.00 5.73
CA ASN A 56 7.89 18.19 5.69
C ASN A 56 8.45 19.33 4.80
N GLU A 57 9.73 19.28 4.45
CA GLU A 57 10.40 20.20 3.54
C GLU A 57 10.54 19.64 2.14
N GLU A 58 9.84 18.53 1.85
CA GLU A 58 9.84 17.84 0.54
C GLU A 58 11.21 17.29 0.15
N ARG A 59 12.05 16.94 1.13
CA ARG A 59 13.33 16.28 0.90
C ARG A 59 13.19 14.77 1.06
N LEU A 60 13.90 14.02 0.23
CA LEU A 60 14.00 12.56 0.39
C LEU A 60 14.56 12.21 1.76
N ILE A 61 13.86 11.32 2.45
CA ILE A 61 14.26 10.78 3.74
C ILE A 61 13.96 9.29 3.80
N ALA A 62 14.78 8.56 4.54
CA ALA A 62 14.64 7.11 4.70
C ALA A 62 14.10 6.76 6.09
N THR A 63 13.45 5.62 6.17
CA THR A 63 13.04 5.02 7.44
C THR A 63 13.17 3.51 7.38
N THR A 64 13.45 2.89 8.51
CA THR A 64 13.37 1.44 8.70
C THR A 64 12.00 1.00 9.23
N LEU A 65 11.10 1.94 9.52
CA LEU A 65 9.69 1.63 9.77
C LEU A 65 9.06 0.97 8.55
N GLN A 66 8.12 0.08 8.80
CA GLN A 66 7.38 -0.60 7.74
C GLN A 66 6.04 0.10 7.53
N PRO A 67 5.86 0.84 6.43
CA PRO A 67 4.57 1.44 6.12
C PRO A 67 3.53 0.36 5.82
N LEU A 68 2.26 0.70 6.03
CA LEU A 68 1.13 -0.20 5.76
C LEU A 68 0.83 -0.34 4.27
N VAL A 69 1.40 0.51 3.45
CA VAL A 69 1.24 0.52 2.00
C VAL A 69 2.45 1.15 1.33
N GLN A 70 2.80 0.65 0.15
CA GLN A 70 3.76 1.30 -0.75
C GLN A 70 3.02 1.98 -1.91
N VAL A 71 3.72 2.85 -2.61
CA VAL A 71 3.22 3.40 -3.89
C VAL A 71 2.86 2.25 -4.84
N ASP A 72 1.77 2.40 -5.56
CA ASP A 72 1.15 1.42 -6.47
C ASP A 72 0.43 0.25 -5.78
N GLU A 73 0.25 0.32 -4.47
CA GLU A 73 -0.48 -0.68 -3.71
C GLU A 73 -1.78 -0.14 -3.11
N PHE A 74 -2.66 -1.05 -2.73
CA PHE A 74 -3.91 -0.76 -2.03
C PHE A 74 -3.82 -1.16 -0.56
N ALA A 75 -4.49 -0.41 0.29
CA ALA A 75 -4.62 -0.74 1.72
C ALA A 75 -5.89 -0.14 2.32
N CYS A 76 -6.28 -0.67 3.47
CA CYS A 76 -7.32 -0.09 4.33
C CYS A 76 -6.65 0.72 5.43
N LEU A 77 -6.82 2.03 5.42
CA LEU A 77 -6.16 2.93 6.37
C LEU A 77 -7.14 3.81 7.12
N GLU A 78 -6.79 4.14 8.37
CA GLU A 78 -7.59 4.99 9.25
C GLU A 78 -7.24 6.46 9.07
N VAL A 79 -8.26 7.32 9.04
CA VAL A 79 -8.09 8.78 9.01
C VAL A 79 -7.68 9.26 10.39
N ALA A 80 -6.46 9.82 10.48
CA ALA A 80 -5.92 10.38 11.71
C ALA A 80 -6.44 11.79 11.98
N TRP A 81 -6.50 12.65 10.95
CA TRP A 81 -7.00 14.03 11.06
C TRP A 81 -7.39 14.58 9.68
N ILE A 82 -8.10 15.71 9.69
CA ILE A 82 -8.61 16.37 8.50
C ILE A 82 -8.38 17.88 8.62
N ASN A 83 -8.05 18.52 7.50
CA ASN A 83 -7.97 19.98 7.41
C ASN A 83 -8.70 20.50 6.16
N GLU A 84 -8.48 21.77 5.80
CA GLU A 84 -9.10 22.39 4.63
C GLU A 84 -8.65 21.83 3.27
N PHE A 85 -7.59 21.02 3.22
CA PHE A 85 -7.06 20.43 1.99
C PHE A 85 -7.49 18.98 1.76
N GLY A 86 -7.79 18.27 2.83
CA GLY A 86 -8.18 16.86 2.73
C GLY A 86 -7.97 16.09 4.02
N ALA A 87 -7.86 14.78 3.88
CA ALA A 87 -7.66 13.84 4.97
C ALA A 87 -6.20 13.36 5.02
N PHE A 88 -5.76 13.05 6.23
CA PHE A 88 -4.43 12.50 6.52
C PHE A 88 -4.59 11.16 7.20
N LEU A 89 -4.08 10.11 6.57
CA LEU A 89 -4.27 8.73 6.98
C LEU A 89 -3.01 8.19 7.65
N ASN A 90 -3.21 7.43 8.72
CA ASN A 90 -2.12 6.72 9.36
C ASN A 90 -1.67 5.54 8.49
N TRP A 91 -0.46 5.59 7.99
CA TRP A 91 0.17 4.52 7.24
C TRP A 91 1.42 3.93 7.90
N GLY A 92 1.59 4.22 9.20
CA GLY A 92 2.68 3.67 10.02
C GLY A 92 3.95 4.50 10.06
N LEU A 93 3.97 5.66 9.40
CA LEU A 93 5.11 6.59 9.40
C LEU A 93 4.80 7.84 10.22
N MET A 94 5.84 8.62 10.55
CA MET A 94 5.68 9.89 11.28
C MET A 94 4.86 10.91 10.49
N LYS A 95 4.99 10.93 9.17
CA LYS A 95 4.21 11.78 8.28
C LYS A 95 3.05 10.98 7.73
N ASP A 96 1.82 11.46 7.96
CA ASP A 96 0.62 10.80 7.48
C ASP A 96 0.46 10.88 5.95
N LEU A 97 -0.29 9.93 5.40
CA LEU A 97 -0.55 9.84 3.96
C LEU A 97 -1.74 10.74 3.59
N PHE A 98 -1.52 11.65 2.65
CA PHE A 98 -2.50 12.67 2.26
C PHE A 98 -3.48 12.16 1.21
N VAL A 99 -4.78 12.43 1.44
CA VAL A 99 -5.87 12.20 0.48
C VAL A 99 -6.61 13.51 0.26
N PRO A 100 -6.35 14.22 -0.84
CA PRO A 100 -7.04 15.47 -1.14
C PRO A 100 -8.54 15.22 -1.36
N PHE A 101 -9.37 16.24 -1.15
CA PHE A 101 -10.83 16.09 -1.28
C PHE A 101 -11.26 15.59 -2.66
N ARG A 102 -10.57 16.00 -3.73
CA ARG A 102 -10.86 15.54 -5.11
C ARG A 102 -10.67 14.03 -5.30
N GLU A 103 -9.88 13.39 -4.44
CA GLU A 103 -9.58 11.96 -4.49
C GLU A 103 -10.44 11.14 -3.51
N GLN A 104 -11.39 11.77 -2.84
CA GLN A 104 -12.34 11.11 -1.96
C GLN A 104 -13.66 10.85 -2.69
N LYS A 105 -14.21 9.64 -2.59
CA LYS A 105 -15.54 9.31 -3.11
C LYS A 105 -16.64 9.98 -2.29
N MET A 106 -16.51 9.83 -1.00
CA MET A 106 -17.34 10.52 0.00
C MET A 106 -16.39 11.24 0.94
N LYS A 107 -16.84 12.35 1.52
CA LYS A 107 -16.04 13.09 2.49
C LYS A 107 -15.59 12.17 3.62
N MET A 108 -14.29 11.97 3.74
CA MET A 108 -13.70 11.11 4.77
C MET A 108 -13.96 11.69 6.16
N GLN A 109 -14.11 10.79 7.14
CA GLN A 109 -14.35 11.16 8.53
C GLN A 109 -13.22 10.63 9.42
N LYS A 110 -12.78 11.47 10.35
CA LYS A 110 -11.75 11.11 11.34
C LYS A 110 -12.14 9.84 12.09
N GLY A 111 -11.17 8.94 12.25
CA GLY A 111 -11.32 7.66 12.95
C GLY A 111 -11.93 6.54 12.12
N ARG A 112 -12.43 6.83 10.91
CA ARG A 112 -12.93 5.80 10.00
C ARG A 112 -11.83 5.27 9.10
N LYS A 113 -12.00 4.04 8.62
CA LYS A 113 -11.08 3.35 7.71
C LYS A 113 -11.63 3.35 6.29
N TYR A 114 -10.73 3.52 5.32
CA TYR A 114 -11.07 3.55 3.90
C TYR A 114 -10.07 2.74 3.09
N ILE A 115 -10.54 2.11 2.04
CA ILE A 115 -9.67 1.48 1.04
C ILE A 115 -9.12 2.58 0.15
N ILE A 116 -7.81 2.62 0.02
CA ILE A 116 -7.10 3.61 -0.79
C ILE A 116 -6.04 2.96 -1.67
N HIS A 117 -5.62 3.69 -2.68
CA HIS A 117 -4.46 3.39 -3.50
C HIS A 117 -3.42 4.50 -3.31
N ALA A 118 -2.19 4.12 -2.99
CA ALA A 118 -1.10 5.08 -2.87
C ALA A 118 -0.44 5.30 -4.23
N HIS A 119 -0.17 6.56 -4.57
CA HIS A 119 0.43 6.93 -5.82
C HIS A 119 1.30 8.18 -5.68
N ILE A 120 2.12 8.44 -6.67
CA ILE A 120 2.86 9.70 -6.79
C ILE A 120 2.04 10.65 -7.66
N ASP A 121 1.72 11.83 -7.13
CA ASP A 121 1.04 12.87 -7.89
C ASP A 121 1.95 13.39 -9.01
N GLU A 122 1.45 13.36 -10.24
CA GLU A 122 2.23 13.72 -11.43
C GLU A 122 2.67 15.19 -11.45
N ASP A 123 1.86 16.07 -10.86
CA ASP A 123 2.14 17.52 -10.86
C ASP A 123 3.11 17.92 -9.75
N SER A 124 2.91 17.42 -8.54
CA SER A 124 3.70 17.81 -7.36
C SER A 124 4.83 16.84 -7.00
N TYR A 125 4.83 15.64 -7.55
CA TYR A 125 5.75 14.54 -7.21
C TYR A 125 5.68 14.11 -5.73
N ARG A 126 4.56 14.42 -5.06
CA ARG A 126 4.32 13.98 -3.67
C ARG A 126 3.62 12.64 -3.65
N ILE A 127 3.87 11.89 -2.58
CA ILE A 127 3.11 10.66 -2.31
C ILE A 127 1.72 11.06 -1.81
N MET A 128 0.70 10.59 -2.50
CA MET A 128 -0.70 10.81 -2.18
C MET A 128 -1.47 9.50 -2.22
N ALA A 129 -2.71 9.53 -1.75
CA ALA A 129 -3.61 8.40 -1.89
C ALA A 129 -4.96 8.83 -2.47
N SER A 130 -5.66 7.87 -3.05
CA SER A 130 -6.98 8.04 -3.63
C SER A 130 -7.93 6.95 -3.13
N ALA A 131 -9.15 7.33 -2.78
CA ALA A 131 -10.23 6.40 -2.51
C ALA A 131 -10.97 5.98 -3.78
N LYS A 132 -10.64 6.55 -4.93
CA LYS A 132 -11.19 6.20 -6.25
C LYS A 132 -10.47 4.99 -6.81
N VAL A 133 -10.63 3.88 -6.12
CA VAL A 133 -9.89 2.62 -6.31
C VAL A 133 -10.00 2.09 -7.74
N GLU A 134 -11.16 2.23 -8.36
CA GLU A 134 -11.42 1.73 -9.72
C GLU A 134 -10.48 2.30 -10.76
N HIS A 135 -10.01 3.54 -10.57
CA HIS A 135 -9.08 4.21 -11.51
C HIS A 135 -7.70 3.55 -11.56
N TYR A 136 -7.35 2.80 -10.51
CA TYR A 136 -6.02 2.19 -10.36
C TYR A 136 -6.02 0.68 -10.57
N LEU A 137 -7.20 0.08 -10.72
CA LEU A 137 -7.31 -1.33 -11.05
C LEU A 137 -6.97 -1.56 -12.51
N SER A 138 -6.26 -2.65 -12.80
CA SER A 138 -5.88 -3.01 -14.16
C SER A 138 -7.12 -3.37 -14.99
N LYS A 139 -7.13 -2.89 -16.22
CA LYS A 139 -8.11 -3.26 -17.26
C LYS A 139 -7.61 -4.39 -18.16
N GLU A 140 -6.38 -4.83 -17.95
CA GLU A 140 -5.81 -5.96 -18.67
C GLU A 140 -6.52 -7.25 -18.26
N HIS A 141 -6.54 -8.21 -19.17
CA HIS A 141 -7.04 -9.55 -18.86
C HIS A 141 -6.10 -10.26 -17.89
N PRO A 142 -6.60 -10.69 -16.71
CA PRO A 142 -5.75 -11.39 -15.75
C PRO A 142 -5.27 -12.73 -16.30
N ASP A 143 -3.98 -13.01 -16.13
CA ASP A 143 -3.37 -14.29 -16.53
C ASP A 143 -3.21 -15.19 -15.29
N TYR A 144 -4.33 -15.72 -14.81
CA TYR A 144 -4.36 -16.66 -13.68
C TYR A 144 -4.83 -18.03 -14.13
N ARG A 145 -4.30 -19.05 -13.50
CA ARG A 145 -4.77 -20.44 -13.65
C ARG A 145 -5.95 -20.68 -12.71
N LEU A 146 -6.88 -21.51 -13.12
CA LEU A 146 -7.94 -22.00 -12.24
C LEU A 146 -7.33 -22.72 -11.04
N GLY A 147 -7.77 -22.39 -9.83
CA GLY A 147 -7.25 -22.93 -8.60
C GLY A 147 -5.97 -22.26 -8.09
N GLN A 148 -5.44 -21.27 -8.80
CA GLN A 148 -4.27 -20.52 -8.34
C GLN A 148 -4.58 -19.74 -7.06
N GLU A 149 -3.71 -19.87 -6.05
CA GLU A 149 -3.80 -19.09 -4.82
C GLU A 149 -3.38 -17.65 -5.07
N VAL A 150 -4.18 -16.70 -4.57
CA VAL A 150 -3.94 -15.27 -4.68
C VAL A 150 -4.18 -14.57 -3.36
N ASP A 151 -3.49 -13.45 -3.16
CA ASP A 151 -3.74 -12.54 -2.05
C ASP A 151 -4.85 -11.56 -2.42
N ILE A 152 -5.82 -11.39 -1.53
CA ILE A 152 -6.93 -10.46 -1.75
C ILE A 152 -7.11 -9.50 -0.59
N LEU A 153 -7.60 -8.30 -0.93
CA LEU A 153 -8.08 -7.30 0.00
C LEU A 153 -9.57 -7.11 -0.23
N ILE A 154 -10.39 -7.36 0.80
CA ILE A 154 -11.84 -7.15 0.71
C ILE A 154 -12.10 -5.66 0.59
N TRP A 155 -12.76 -5.29 -0.50
CA TRP A 155 -12.90 -3.88 -0.88
C TRP A 155 -14.29 -3.32 -0.60
N GLN A 156 -15.35 -4.03 -1.01
CA GLN A 156 -16.71 -3.51 -0.91
C GLN A 156 -17.72 -4.64 -0.88
N LYS A 157 -18.72 -4.51 0.01
CA LYS A 157 -19.88 -5.39 -0.03
C LYS A 157 -20.82 -4.99 -1.17
N THR A 158 -21.35 -5.99 -1.86
CA THR A 158 -22.33 -5.84 -2.93
C THR A 158 -23.52 -6.78 -2.71
N ASP A 159 -24.56 -6.64 -3.51
CA ASP A 159 -25.74 -7.52 -3.44
C ASP A 159 -25.41 -9.00 -3.77
N LEU A 160 -24.35 -9.23 -4.55
CA LEU A 160 -23.93 -10.56 -4.96
C LEU A 160 -22.90 -11.19 -4.01
N GLY A 161 -22.27 -10.40 -3.17
CA GLY A 161 -21.18 -10.82 -2.30
C GLY A 161 -20.22 -9.68 -2.01
N PHE A 162 -18.91 -9.94 -2.14
CA PHE A 162 -17.87 -8.94 -1.89
C PHE A 162 -16.98 -8.74 -3.11
N LYS A 163 -16.74 -7.49 -3.44
CA LYS A 163 -15.63 -7.13 -4.32
C LYS A 163 -14.31 -7.22 -3.56
N ALA A 164 -13.29 -7.70 -4.23
CA ALA A 164 -11.94 -7.80 -3.69
C ALA A 164 -10.91 -7.24 -4.67
N ILE A 165 -9.80 -6.76 -4.13
CA ILE A 165 -8.62 -6.39 -4.91
C ILE A 165 -7.67 -7.58 -4.88
N VAL A 166 -7.35 -8.10 -6.06
CA VAL A 166 -6.55 -9.32 -6.26
C VAL A 166 -5.12 -8.92 -6.61
N GLU A 167 -4.15 -9.35 -5.81
CA GLU A 167 -2.71 -9.13 -6.03
C GLU A 167 -2.34 -7.66 -6.27
N ASN A 168 -2.98 -6.73 -5.56
CA ASN A 168 -2.80 -5.28 -5.74
C ASN A 168 -3.03 -4.78 -7.18
N LYS A 169 -3.75 -5.53 -8.00
CA LYS A 169 -3.83 -5.21 -9.43
C LYS A 169 -5.23 -5.35 -10.03
N PHE A 170 -5.93 -6.44 -9.73
CA PHE A 170 -7.18 -6.78 -10.41
C PHE A 170 -8.39 -6.70 -9.49
N SER A 171 -9.55 -6.48 -10.09
CA SER A 171 -10.84 -6.61 -9.42
C SER A 171 -11.32 -8.05 -9.44
N GLY A 172 -11.81 -8.54 -8.31
CA GLY A 172 -12.42 -9.86 -8.19
C GLY A 172 -13.75 -9.80 -7.45
N LEU A 173 -14.56 -10.83 -7.58
CA LEU A 173 -15.84 -10.97 -6.91
C LEU A 173 -15.90 -12.30 -6.18
N LEU A 174 -16.24 -12.25 -4.89
CA LEU A 174 -16.60 -13.41 -4.07
C LEU A 174 -18.12 -13.43 -3.93
N TYR A 175 -18.76 -14.49 -4.44
CA TYR A 175 -20.19 -14.67 -4.28
C TYR A 175 -20.54 -15.14 -2.87
N ASP A 176 -21.69 -14.73 -2.33
CA ASP A 176 -22.12 -15.07 -0.98
C ASP A 176 -22.13 -16.58 -0.71
N ASN A 177 -22.50 -17.39 -1.72
CA ASN A 177 -22.52 -18.85 -1.60
C ASN A 177 -21.13 -19.50 -1.62
N GLU A 178 -20.08 -18.75 -1.88
CA GLU A 178 -18.66 -19.19 -1.85
C GLU A 178 -17.94 -18.68 -0.59
N ILE A 179 -18.65 -18.02 0.31
CA ILE A 179 -18.09 -17.42 1.52
C ILE A 179 -18.44 -18.28 2.72
N PHE A 180 -17.43 -18.84 3.37
CA PHE A 180 -17.58 -19.76 4.50
C PHE A 180 -17.20 -19.16 5.85
N GLN A 181 -16.88 -17.89 5.88
CA GLN A 181 -16.54 -17.15 7.09
C GLN A 181 -17.06 -15.71 6.99
N PRO A 182 -17.30 -15.03 8.12
CA PRO A 182 -17.66 -13.61 8.08
C PRO A 182 -16.55 -12.78 7.43
N LEU A 183 -16.93 -11.92 6.50
CA LEU A 183 -16.03 -10.99 5.83
C LEU A 183 -16.38 -9.55 6.16
N GLU A 184 -15.35 -8.73 6.27
CA GLU A 184 -15.46 -7.29 6.44
C GLU A 184 -14.54 -6.57 5.46
N THR A 185 -14.94 -5.38 5.06
CA THR A 185 -14.11 -4.49 4.25
C THR A 185 -12.78 -4.22 4.95
N GLY A 186 -11.68 -4.35 4.22
CA GLY A 186 -10.33 -4.18 4.76
C GLY A 186 -9.63 -5.47 5.17
N MET A 187 -10.34 -6.58 5.25
CA MET A 187 -9.71 -7.88 5.55
C MET A 187 -8.80 -8.31 4.40
N ARG A 188 -7.64 -8.87 4.78
CA ARG A 188 -6.70 -9.50 3.84
C ARG A 188 -6.73 -11.01 4.04
N LEU A 189 -6.90 -11.74 2.96
CA LEU A 189 -6.94 -13.21 2.99
C LEU A 189 -6.33 -13.81 1.74
N LYS A 190 -6.15 -15.13 1.80
CA LYS A 190 -5.86 -15.96 0.64
C LYS A 190 -7.17 -16.43 0.01
N ALA A 191 -7.18 -16.51 -1.30
CA ALA A 191 -8.30 -17.04 -2.07
C ALA A 191 -7.78 -17.83 -3.26
N TYR A 192 -8.69 -18.53 -3.94
CA TYR A 192 -8.36 -19.32 -5.12
C TYR A 192 -9.15 -18.81 -6.32
N VAL A 193 -8.51 -18.70 -7.46
CA VAL A 193 -9.16 -18.27 -8.69
C VAL A 193 -10.09 -19.37 -9.15
N LYS A 194 -11.38 -19.09 -9.24
CA LYS A 194 -12.40 -20.02 -9.71
C LYS A 194 -12.66 -19.85 -11.22
N GLN A 195 -12.72 -18.63 -11.69
CA GLN A 195 -12.94 -18.29 -13.08
C GLN A 195 -12.32 -16.94 -13.43
N VAL A 196 -11.74 -16.84 -14.61
CA VAL A 196 -11.26 -15.58 -15.19
C VAL A 196 -12.23 -15.18 -16.30
N ARG A 197 -12.77 -13.96 -16.23
CA ARG A 197 -13.73 -13.43 -17.21
C ARG A 197 -13.08 -12.47 -18.19
N GLU A 198 -13.69 -12.33 -19.37
CA GLU A 198 -13.21 -11.42 -20.43
C GLU A 198 -13.28 -9.94 -20.03
N ASP A 199 -14.17 -9.57 -19.11
CA ASP A 199 -14.31 -8.20 -18.60
C ASP A 199 -13.23 -7.82 -17.56
N GLY A 200 -12.24 -8.69 -17.34
CA GLY A 200 -11.15 -8.46 -16.41
C GLY A 200 -11.48 -8.79 -14.96
N LEU A 201 -12.68 -9.30 -14.68
CA LEU A 201 -13.09 -9.72 -13.34
C LEU A 201 -12.74 -11.19 -13.14
N SER A 202 -12.12 -11.49 -12.01
CA SER A 202 -11.88 -12.85 -11.54
C SER A 202 -12.91 -13.22 -10.50
N LEU A 203 -13.48 -14.42 -10.60
CA LEU A 203 -14.29 -14.99 -9.54
C LEU A 203 -13.40 -15.78 -8.62
N ILE A 204 -13.51 -15.50 -7.32
CA ILE A 204 -12.61 -16.02 -6.31
C ILE A 204 -13.41 -16.91 -5.36
N HIS A 205 -12.79 -18.05 -4.98
CA HIS A 205 -13.30 -18.96 -3.96
C HIS A 205 -12.35 -18.93 -2.76
N ILE A 206 -12.88 -18.66 -1.56
CA ILE A 206 -12.11 -18.72 -0.32
C ILE A 206 -12.11 -20.16 0.18
N SER A 207 -10.92 -20.72 0.43
CA SER A 207 -10.80 -22.05 1.00
C SER A 207 -11.26 -22.05 2.46
N GLU A 208 -11.97 -23.10 2.87
CA GLU A 208 -12.15 -23.38 4.28
C GLU A 208 -10.79 -23.59 4.95
N PRO A 209 -10.59 -23.07 6.18
CA PRO A 209 -9.42 -23.46 6.94
C PRO A 209 -9.45 -24.97 7.11
N THR A 210 -8.41 -25.63 6.65
CA THR A 210 -8.25 -27.08 6.82
C THR A 210 -8.37 -27.39 8.31
N ARG A 211 -9.44 -28.06 8.72
CA ARG A 211 -9.51 -28.64 10.05
C ARG A 211 -8.40 -29.67 10.10
N ARG A 212 -7.30 -29.32 10.77
CA ARG A 212 -6.34 -30.34 11.20
C ARG A 212 -7.08 -31.20 12.22
N GLY A 213 -7.39 -32.44 11.83
CA GLY A 213 -7.90 -33.47 12.71
C GLY A 213 -6.88 -33.85 13.78
#